data_ecfe2412cb55fac7650c4c72669e55b4
#
_entry.id   ecfe2412cb55fac7650c4c72669e55b4
#
_cell.length_a   1.000
_cell.length_b   1.000
_cell.length_c   1.000
_cell.angle_alpha   90.00
_cell.angle_beta   90.00
_cell.angle_gamma   90.00
#
_symmetry.space_group_name_H-M   'P 1'
#
loop_
_entity.id
_entity.type
_entity.pdbx_description
1 polymer ?
#
loop_
_entity_poly.entity_id
_entity_poly.type
_entity_poly.pdbx_seq_one_letter_code
_entity_poly.pdbx_strand_id
1 'polypeptide(L)'
;LLATNLTAPMALTQRLLSVLQRAGKSYVVNVGSTFGSIGFPCHAAYCAAKFGLRGFTESLIREYAHSSVNFYYLAPRATQTAINSDAVVSMNQALGNQMDPPERVADTLVAQLEGNKSRWFIGFPERLFARINGAFPAIVDRALIKKLPIIQRFLTSVTKEKLS
;
A
#
# COMPACT_ATOMS: atom_id res chain seq x y z
N LEU A 1 12.82 4.89 -5.73
CA LEU A 1 11.52 4.55 -5.11
C LEU A 1 10.70 3.65 -6.04
N LEU A 2 10.47 4.01 -7.32
CA LEU A 2 9.76 3.18 -8.31
C LEU A 2 10.48 1.84 -8.53
N ALA A 3 11.79 1.86 -8.68
CA ALA A 3 12.58 0.64 -8.88
C ALA A 3 12.34 -0.38 -7.75
N THR A 4 12.37 0.06 -6.49
CA THR A 4 12.23 -0.82 -5.32
C THR A 4 10.77 -1.24 -5.07
N ASN A 5 9.81 -0.31 -5.21
CA ASN A 5 8.43 -0.57 -4.79
C ASN A 5 7.52 -1.11 -5.91
N LEU A 6 7.98 -1.05 -7.17
CA LEU A 6 7.20 -1.51 -8.31
C LEU A 6 8.01 -2.44 -9.22
N THR A 7 9.12 -1.96 -9.80
CA THR A 7 9.87 -2.72 -10.82
C THR A 7 10.47 -4.01 -10.24
N ALA A 8 11.06 -3.94 -9.04
CA ALA A 8 11.66 -5.11 -8.39
C ALA A 8 10.63 -6.20 -8.06
N PRO A 9 9.47 -5.91 -7.43
CA PRO A 9 8.42 -6.92 -7.24
C PRO A 9 7.92 -7.54 -8.56
N MET A 10 7.77 -6.75 -9.62
CA MET A 10 7.38 -7.26 -10.95
C MET A 10 8.43 -8.22 -11.51
N ALA A 11 9.69 -7.80 -11.53
CA ALA A 11 10.80 -8.61 -12.05
C ALA A 11 11.00 -9.87 -11.22
N LEU A 12 10.91 -9.79 -9.88
CA LEU A 12 11.03 -10.94 -8.99
C LEU A 12 9.90 -11.96 -9.23
N THR A 13 8.66 -11.47 -9.31
CA THR A 13 7.50 -12.32 -9.63
C THR A 13 7.69 -13.04 -10.96
N GLN A 14 8.08 -12.32 -12.01
CA GLN A 14 8.31 -12.90 -13.34
C GLN A 14 9.40 -13.98 -13.32
N ARG A 15 10.52 -13.73 -12.64
CA ARG A 15 11.65 -14.68 -12.57
C ARG A 15 11.32 -15.92 -11.75
N LEU A 16 10.50 -15.80 -10.71
CA LEU A 16 10.13 -16.92 -9.85
C LEU A 16 8.93 -17.72 -10.35
N LEU A 17 8.18 -17.18 -11.30
CA LEU A 17 6.89 -17.75 -11.71
C LEU A 17 6.98 -19.23 -12.11
N SER A 18 7.96 -19.61 -12.91
CA SER A 18 8.14 -21.01 -13.33
C SER A 18 8.47 -21.96 -12.17
N VAL A 19 9.20 -21.47 -11.17
CA VAL A 19 9.51 -22.23 -9.95
C VAL A 19 8.24 -22.40 -9.11
N LEU A 20 7.47 -21.33 -8.94
CA LEU A 20 6.21 -21.33 -8.20
C LEU A 20 5.18 -22.27 -8.84
N GLN A 21 5.08 -22.29 -10.17
CA GLN A 21 4.18 -23.20 -10.89
C GLN A 21 4.56 -24.67 -10.69
N ARG A 22 5.87 -25.00 -10.66
CA ARG A 22 6.36 -26.37 -10.42
C ARG A 22 6.23 -26.83 -8.97
N ALA A 23 6.22 -25.91 -8.03
CA ALA A 23 6.10 -26.22 -6.60
C ALA A 23 4.70 -26.67 -6.18
N GLY A 24 3.73 -26.69 -7.09
CA GLY A 24 2.34 -26.96 -6.77
C GLY A 24 1.65 -25.72 -6.18
N LYS A 25 0.87 -25.86 -5.12
CA LYS A 25 0.13 -24.74 -4.53
C LYS A 25 1.10 -23.69 -3.95
N SER A 26 1.16 -22.53 -4.59
CA SER A 26 2.07 -21.44 -4.26
C SER A 26 1.34 -20.13 -4.01
N TYR A 27 1.98 -19.23 -3.26
CA TYR A 27 1.42 -17.96 -2.86
C TYR A 27 2.39 -16.82 -3.14
N VAL A 28 1.91 -15.75 -3.77
CA VAL A 28 2.62 -14.48 -3.94
C VAL A 28 1.80 -13.37 -3.31
N VAL A 29 2.33 -12.74 -2.29
CA VAL A 29 1.67 -11.62 -1.61
C VAL A 29 2.41 -10.33 -1.92
N ASN A 30 1.75 -9.41 -2.59
CA ASN A 30 2.23 -8.06 -2.78
C ASN A 30 1.69 -7.14 -1.67
N VAL A 31 2.60 -6.67 -0.83
CA VAL A 31 2.26 -5.72 0.23
C VAL A 31 2.21 -4.30 -0.36
N GLY A 32 0.99 -3.87 -0.60
CA GLY A 32 0.68 -2.54 -1.11
C GLY A 32 0.64 -1.47 -0.03
N SER A 33 -0.37 -0.62 -0.12
CA SER A 33 -0.68 0.45 0.83
C SER A 33 -2.09 0.97 0.54
N THR A 34 -2.74 1.63 1.50
CA THR A 34 -3.91 2.47 1.25
C THR A 34 -3.62 3.51 0.15
N PHE A 35 -2.38 4.00 0.06
CA PHE A 35 -1.92 4.91 -1.00
C PHE A 35 -1.75 4.24 -2.37
N GLY A 36 -2.02 2.96 -2.50
CA GLY A 36 -2.27 2.28 -3.77
C GLY A 36 -3.71 2.40 -4.26
N SER A 37 -4.55 3.15 -3.55
CA SER A 37 -5.97 3.38 -3.89
C SER A 37 -6.39 4.83 -3.71
N ILE A 38 -5.58 5.64 -3.02
CA ILE A 38 -5.82 7.06 -2.75
C ILE A 38 -4.53 7.81 -3.07
N GLY A 39 -4.61 8.80 -3.98
CA GLY A 39 -3.51 9.73 -4.24
C GLY A 39 -3.34 10.67 -3.05
N PHE A 40 -2.25 10.51 -2.29
CA PHE A 40 -2.01 11.35 -1.12
C PHE A 40 -1.07 12.50 -1.45
N PRO A 41 -1.39 13.76 -1.05
CA PRO A 41 -0.56 14.93 -1.34
C PRO A 41 0.89 14.73 -0.89
N CYS A 42 1.82 15.25 -1.68
CA CYS A 42 3.27 15.19 -1.45
C CYS A 42 3.89 13.77 -1.46
N HIS A 43 3.11 12.74 -1.80
CA HIS A 43 3.57 11.35 -1.94
C HIS A 43 3.38 10.82 -3.36
N ALA A 44 3.39 11.68 -4.38
CA ALA A 44 3.03 11.32 -5.76
C ALA A 44 3.81 10.12 -6.29
N ALA A 45 5.14 10.09 -6.16
CA ALA A 45 5.96 8.97 -6.63
C ALA A 45 5.70 7.67 -5.86
N TYR A 46 5.42 7.76 -4.55
CA TYR A 46 5.04 6.60 -3.74
C TYR A 46 3.65 6.08 -4.14
N CYS A 47 2.69 6.98 -4.30
CA CYS A 47 1.36 6.62 -4.77
C CYS A 47 1.44 5.95 -6.15
N ALA A 48 2.18 6.52 -7.10
CA ALA A 48 2.38 5.93 -8.42
C ALA A 48 2.91 4.49 -8.34
N ALA A 49 3.93 4.23 -7.49
CA ALA A 49 4.45 2.88 -7.28
C ALA A 49 3.42 1.93 -6.68
N LYS A 50 2.67 2.36 -5.67
CA LYS A 50 1.70 1.51 -4.98
C LYS A 50 0.41 1.28 -5.78
N PHE A 51 -0.05 2.25 -6.58
CA PHE A 51 -1.11 2.06 -7.58
C PHE A 51 -0.67 1.08 -8.66
N GLY A 52 0.57 1.23 -9.19
CA GLY A 52 1.14 0.30 -10.16
C GLY A 52 1.22 -1.13 -9.60
N LEU A 53 1.70 -1.30 -8.37
CA LEU A 53 1.78 -2.62 -7.72
C LEU A 53 0.40 -3.24 -7.50
N ARG A 54 -0.60 -2.43 -7.16
CA ARG A 54 -1.98 -2.89 -7.06
C ARG A 54 -2.50 -3.38 -8.42
N GLY A 55 -2.39 -2.55 -9.46
CA GLY A 55 -2.84 -2.92 -10.81
C GLY A 55 -2.16 -4.18 -11.33
N PHE A 56 -0.83 -4.28 -11.14
CA PHE A 56 -0.05 -5.47 -11.46
C PHE A 56 -0.60 -6.71 -10.73
N THR A 57 -0.80 -6.63 -9.42
CA THR A 57 -1.32 -7.76 -8.63
C THR A 57 -2.73 -8.15 -9.05
N GLU A 58 -3.60 -7.16 -9.31
CA GLU A 58 -4.97 -7.41 -9.74
C GLU A 58 -5.04 -8.10 -11.11
N SER A 59 -4.12 -7.78 -12.02
CA SER A 59 -3.98 -8.47 -13.30
C SER A 59 -3.58 -9.92 -13.11
N LEU A 60 -2.57 -10.18 -12.29
CA LEU A 60 -2.11 -11.55 -12.00
C LEU A 60 -3.17 -12.40 -11.28
N ILE A 61 -3.94 -11.83 -10.36
CA ILE A 61 -5.08 -12.53 -9.72
C ILE A 61 -6.07 -13.07 -10.79
N ARG A 62 -6.32 -12.29 -11.85
CA ARG A 62 -7.24 -12.69 -12.92
C ARG A 62 -6.58 -13.66 -13.91
N GLU A 63 -5.35 -13.38 -14.30
CA GLU A 63 -4.58 -14.16 -15.28
C GLU A 63 -4.30 -15.58 -14.77
N TYR A 64 -4.01 -15.71 -13.47
CA TYR A 64 -3.66 -17.00 -12.84
C TYR A 64 -4.81 -17.62 -12.04
N ALA A 65 -6.06 -17.22 -12.27
CA ALA A 65 -7.24 -17.66 -11.51
C ALA A 65 -7.43 -19.18 -11.47
N HIS A 66 -6.95 -19.90 -12.49
CA HIS A 66 -7.04 -21.37 -12.63
C HIS A 66 -5.69 -22.07 -12.53
N SER A 67 -4.68 -21.40 -11.98
CA SER A 67 -3.33 -21.97 -11.82
C SER A 67 -3.06 -22.41 -10.37
N SER A 68 -1.92 -23.08 -10.18
CA SER A 68 -1.43 -23.44 -8.84
C SER A 68 -0.86 -22.25 -8.07
N VAL A 69 -0.58 -21.14 -8.74
CA VAL A 69 -0.01 -19.92 -8.12
C VAL A 69 -1.12 -18.95 -7.78
N ASN A 70 -1.25 -18.62 -6.49
CA ASN A 70 -2.26 -17.73 -5.98
C ASN A 70 -1.65 -16.36 -5.67
N PHE A 71 -2.23 -15.30 -6.20
CA PHE A 71 -1.78 -13.92 -6.00
C PHE A 71 -2.67 -13.19 -5.01
N TYR A 72 -2.03 -12.44 -4.10
CA TYR A 72 -2.71 -11.68 -3.05
C TYR A 72 -2.22 -10.24 -2.99
N TYR A 73 -3.13 -9.34 -2.73
CA TYR A 73 -2.83 -7.93 -2.46
C TYR A 73 -3.24 -7.60 -1.03
N LEU A 74 -2.29 -7.19 -0.20
CA LEU A 74 -2.51 -6.69 1.15
C LEU A 74 -2.22 -5.19 1.17
N ALA A 75 -3.18 -4.38 1.61
CA ALA A 75 -3.04 -2.92 1.70
C ALA A 75 -3.11 -2.45 3.16
N PRO A 76 -1.97 -2.35 3.86
CA PRO A 76 -1.94 -1.73 5.18
C PRO A 76 -2.15 -0.21 5.09
N ARG A 77 -2.65 0.35 6.17
CA ARG A 77 -2.53 1.78 6.47
C ARG A 77 -1.16 2.08 7.07
N ALA A 78 -0.95 3.28 7.63
CA ALA A 78 0.30 3.61 8.30
C ALA A 78 0.65 2.56 9.34
N THR A 79 1.89 2.05 9.29
CA THR A 79 2.38 0.99 10.17
C THR A 79 3.60 1.53 10.95
N GLN A 80 3.68 1.23 12.24
CA GLN A 80 4.76 1.66 13.12
C GLN A 80 6.00 0.82 12.81
N THR A 81 6.96 1.40 12.08
CA THR A 81 8.22 0.73 11.71
C THR A 81 9.38 1.70 11.80
N ALA A 82 10.59 1.17 11.95
CA ALA A 82 11.82 1.96 12.00
C ALA A 82 12.13 2.74 10.70
N ILE A 83 11.41 2.46 9.61
CA ILE A 83 11.56 3.21 8.35
C ILE A 83 10.83 4.56 8.39
N ASN A 84 9.92 4.76 9.34
CA ASN A 84 9.21 6.02 9.47
C ASN A 84 10.10 7.05 10.18
N SER A 85 10.33 8.20 9.52
CA SER A 85 10.96 9.33 10.19
C SER A 85 10.01 9.94 11.23
N ASP A 86 10.57 10.66 12.20
CA ASP A 86 9.79 11.39 13.23
C ASP A 86 8.78 12.35 12.61
N ALA A 87 9.12 12.96 11.48
CA ALA A 87 8.21 13.82 10.72
C ALA A 87 6.99 13.07 10.18
N VAL A 88 7.16 11.83 9.71
CA VAL A 88 6.04 10.98 9.25
C VAL A 88 5.16 10.57 10.41
N VAL A 89 5.75 10.22 11.56
CA VAL A 89 5.01 9.89 12.78
C VAL A 89 4.21 11.09 13.25
N SER A 90 4.85 12.26 13.39
CA SER A 90 4.22 13.52 13.82
C SER A 90 3.11 13.97 12.85
N MET A 91 3.31 13.80 11.55
CA MET A 91 2.29 14.10 10.54
C MET A 91 1.05 13.19 10.72
N ASN A 92 1.24 11.89 10.92
CA ASN A 92 0.11 10.98 11.15
C ASN A 92 -0.66 11.33 12.43
N GLN A 93 0.04 11.70 13.51
CA GLN A 93 -0.58 12.17 14.75
C GLN A 93 -1.39 13.46 14.53
N ALA A 94 -0.82 14.45 13.84
CA ALA A 94 -1.49 15.72 13.55
C ALA A 94 -2.71 15.55 12.63
N LEU A 95 -2.71 14.54 11.77
CA LEU A 95 -3.83 14.20 10.89
C LEU A 95 -4.90 13.33 11.58
N GLY A 96 -4.65 12.86 12.81
CA GLY A 96 -5.50 11.92 13.52
C GLY A 96 -5.52 10.52 12.90
N ASN A 97 -4.50 10.18 12.13
CA ASN A 97 -4.38 8.86 11.52
C ASN A 97 -3.89 7.86 12.56
N GLN A 98 -4.52 6.69 12.60
CA GLN A 98 -4.03 5.58 13.41
C GLN A 98 -2.88 4.87 12.69
N MET A 99 -1.88 4.48 13.45
CA MET A 99 -0.77 3.65 12.97
C MET A 99 -0.89 2.26 13.61
N ASP A 100 -0.83 1.21 12.78
CA ASP A 100 -0.90 -0.17 13.28
C ASP A 100 0.48 -0.70 13.65
N PRO A 101 0.60 -1.56 14.67
CA PRO A 101 1.84 -2.30 14.93
C PRO A 101 2.09 -3.32 13.79
N PRO A 102 3.36 -3.65 13.47
CA PRO A 102 3.70 -4.62 12.42
C PRO A 102 3.05 -5.99 12.61
N GLU A 103 2.88 -6.43 13.85
CA GLU A 103 2.26 -7.69 14.22
C GLU A 103 0.83 -7.78 13.69
N ARG A 104 0.06 -6.70 13.78
CA ARG A 104 -1.31 -6.65 13.23
C ARG A 104 -1.33 -6.85 11.71
N VAL A 105 -0.33 -6.33 11.02
CA VAL A 105 -0.20 -6.52 9.57
C VAL A 105 0.13 -7.97 9.25
N ALA A 106 1.03 -8.59 10.04
CA ALA A 106 1.40 -9.99 9.91
C ALA A 106 0.22 -10.93 10.19
N ASP A 107 -0.51 -10.72 11.28
CA ASP A 107 -1.71 -11.50 11.63
C ASP A 107 -2.79 -11.40 10.55
N THR A 108 -2.96 -10.19 9.99
CA THR A 108 -3.91 -9.98 8.89
C THR A 108 -3.47 -10.72 7.63
N LEU A 109 -2.18 -10.78 7.34
CA LEU A 109 -1.63 -11.56 6.21
C LEU A 109 -1.94 -13.05 6.39
N VAL A 110 -1.69 -13.62 7.57
CA VAL A 110 -2.00 -15.03 7.86
C VAL A 110 -3.49 -15.28 7.67
N ALA A 111 -4.36 -14.47 8.29
CA ALA A 111 -5.81 -14.59 8.13
C ALA A 111 -6.29 -14.39 6.68
N GLN A 112 -5.59 -13.57 5.90
CA GLN A 112 -5.87 -13.40 4.47
C GLN A 112 -5.61 -14.68 3.69
N LEU A 113 -4.48 -15.34 3.94
CA LEU A 113 -4.09 -16.58 3.27
C LEU A 113 -5.01 -17.74 3.66
N GLU A 114 -5.29 -17.91 4.95
CA GLU A 114 -6.21 -18.93 5.48
C GLU A 114 -7.63 -18.74 4.93
N GLY A 115 -8.11 -17.50 4.89
CA GLY A 115 -9.42 -17.15 4.36
C GLY A 115 -9.50 -17.08 2.83
N ASN A 116 -8.41 -17.35 2.11
CA ASN A 116 -8.28 -17.27 0.65
C ASN A 116 -8.84 -15.96 0.05
N LYS A 117 -8.58 -14.82 0.70
CA LYS A 117 -9.06 -13.52 0.26
C LYS A 117 -8.02 -12.82 -0.61
N SER A 118 -8.20 -12.83 -1.91
CA SER A 118 -7.23 -12.28 -2.88
C SER A 118 -6.87 -10.80 -2.64
N ARG A 119 -7.75 -10.01 -1.99
CA ARG A 119 -7.48 -8.59 -1.64
C ARG A 119 -7.92 -8.30 -0.22
N TRP A 120 -7.04 -7.65 0.57
CA TRP A 120 -7.37 -7.20 1.91
C TRP A 120 -6.84 -5.79 2.16
N PHE A 121 -7.69 -4.92 2.66
CA PHE A 121 -7.36 -3.56 3.09
C PHE A 121 -7.47 -3.49 4.61
N ILE A 122 -6.38 -3.10 5.26
CA ILE A 122 -6.34 -2.97 6.72
C ILE A 122 -6.80 -1.57 7.11
N GLY A 123 -7.65 -1.51 8.14
CA GLY A 123 -8.08 -0.27 8.76
C GLY A 123 -9.45 0.22 8.30
N PHE A 124 -10.09 0.89 9.23
CA PHE A 124 -11.28 1.69 9.04
C PHE A 124 -10.98 3.08 9.66
N PRO A 125 -11.19 4.19 8.96
CA PRO A 125 -12.03 4.34 7.77
C PRO A 125 -11.30 4.19 6.42
N GLU A 126 -9.99 3.87 6.38
CA GLU A 126 -9.16 3.89 5.17
C GLU A 126 -9.72 2.97 4.06
N ARG A 127 -10.21 1.81 4.44
CA ARG A 127 -10.86 0.87 3.49
C ARG A 127 -12.11 1.47 2.83
N LEU A 128 -12.88 2.26 3.58
CA LEU A 128 -14.05 2.96 3.06
C LEU A 128 -13.64 4.09 2.12
N PHE A 129 -12.64 4.89 2.52
CA PHE A 129 -12.11 5.96 1.70
C PHE A 129 -11.54 5.47 0.37
N ALA A 130 -10.85 4.33 0.35
CA ALA A 130 -10.34 3.72 -0.87
C ALA A 130 -11.47 3.36 -1.85
N ARG A 131 -12.62 2.88 -1.35
CA ARG A 131 -13.81 2.59 -2.17
C ARG A 131 -14.48 3.87 -2.66
N ILE A 132 -14.64 4.85 -1.79
CA ILE A 132 -15.21 6.16 -2.14
C ILE A 132 -14.35 6.83 -3.21
N ASN A 133 -13.02 6.80 -3.06
CA ASN A 133 -12.11 7.38 -4.06
C ASN A 133 -12.28 6.74 -5.44
N GLY A 134 -12.55 5.44 -5.50
CA GLY A 134 -12.79 4.74 -6.77
C GLY A 134 -14.11 5.11 -7.44
N ALA A 135 -15.13 5.51 -6.69
CA ALA A 135 -16.46 5.81 -7.21
C ALA A 135 -16.74 7.33 -7.27
N PHE A 136 -16.27 8.08 -6.28
CA PHE A 136 -16.55 9.52 -6.10
C PHE A 136 -15.29 10.27 -5.65
N PRO A 137 -14.24 10.38 -6.50
CA PRO A 137 -12.95 10.96 -6.11
C PRO A 137 -13.04 12.39 -5.59
N ALA A 138 -13.96 13.20 -6.10
CA ALA A 138 -14.15 14.57 -5.67
C ALA A 138 -14.48 14.73 -4.16
N ILE A 139 -15.05 13.70 -3.53
CA ILE A 139 -15.30 13.70 -2.08
C ILE A 139 -13.97 13.60 -1.33
N VAL A 140 -13.11 12.69 -1.76
CA VAL A 140 -11.79 12.47 -1.17
C VAL A 140 -10.88 13.67 -1.44
N ASP A 141 -10.93 14.26 -2.65
CA ASP A 141 -10.19 15.46 -3.01
C ASP A 141 -10.48 16.61 -2.02
N ARG A 142 -11.75 16.89 -1.77
CA ARG A 142 -12.16 17.95 -0.82
C ARG A 142 -11.64 17.69 0.59
N ALA A 143 -11.65 16.44 1.04
CA ALA A 143 -11.16 16.06 2.36
C ALA A 143 -9.64 16.21 2.46
N LEU A 144 -8.88 15.81 1.43
CA LEU A 144 -7.42 15.88 1.41
C LEU A 144 -6.91 17.30 1.20
N ILE A 145 -7.59 18.11 0.36
CA ILE A 145 -7.28 19.54 0.17
C ILE A 145 -7.38 20.31 1.49
N LYS A 146 -8.39 20.03 2.32
CA LYS A 146 -8.50 20.63 3.66
C LYS A 146 -7.32 20.27 4.58
N LYS A 147 -6.71 19.09 4.39
CA LYS A 147 -5.56 18.62 5.18
C LYS A 147 -4.21 19.07 4.61
N LEU A 148 -4.18 19.62 3.40
CA LEU A 148 -2.96 19.99 2.69
C LEU A 148 -2.03 20.92 3.48
N PRO A 149 -2.49 21.98 4.18
CA PRO A 149 -1.60 22.84 4.97
C PRO A 149 -0.85 22.08 6.06
N ILE A 150 -1.52 21.11 6.72
CA ILE A 150 -0.91 20.28 7.74
C ILE A 150 0.16 19.38 7.10
N ILE A 151 -0.17 18.71 5.99
CA ILE A 151 0.74 17.80 5.29
C ILE A 151 2.00 18.55 4.84
N GLN A 152 1.85 19.72 4.21
CA GLN A 152 2.96 20.53 3.73
C GLN A 152 3.89 20.99 4.84
N ARG A 153 3.36 21.37 6.01
CA ARG A 153 4.16 21.81 7.17
C ARG A 153 5.22 20.77 7.57
N PHE A 154 4.85 19.49 7.65
CA PHE A 154 5.78 18.43 8.04
C PHE A 154 6.80 18.09 6.97
N LEU A 155 6.47 18.26 5.69
CA LEU A 155 7.39 17.96 4.59
C LEU A 155 8.41 19.08 4.34
N THR A 156 8.03 20.32 4.59
CA THR A 156 8.97 21.45 4.51
C THR A 156 10.05 21.35 5.60
N SER A 157 9.73 20.80 6.77
CA SER A 157 10.71 20.54 7.83
C SER A 157 11.74 19.47 7.42
N VAL A 158 11.29 18.37 6.81
CA VAL A 158 12.17 17.29 6.33
C VAL A 158 13.15 17.75 5.24
N THR A 159 12.71 18.67 4.37
CA THR A 159 13.56 19.21 3.31
C THR A 159 14.63 20.14 3.88
N LYS A 160 14.34 20.90 4.93
CA LYS A 160 15.29 21.77 5.61
C LYS A 160 16.37 20.98 6.39
N GLU A 161 16.00 19.89 7.07
CA GLU A 161 16.94 19.01 7.78
C GLU A 161 17.94 18.29 6.85
N LYS A 162 17.54 18.01 5.61
CA LYS A 162 18.42 17.34 4.63
C LYS A 162 19.37 18.30 3.90
N LEU A 163 19.18 19.61 4.05
CA LEU A 163 19.98 20.66 3.43
C LEU A 163 20.87 21.40 4.43
N SER A 164 20.79 21.10 5.71
CA SER A 164 21.68 21.54 6.79
C SER A 164 22.68 20.44 7.14
#